data_5732284f1d7642ce14d2e271de7a80b8
#
_entry.id   5732284f1d7642ce14d2e271de7a80b8
#
_cell.length_a   1.000
_cell.length_b   1.000
_cell.length_c   1.000
_cell.angle_alpha   90.00
_cell.angle_beta   90.00
_cell.angle_gamma   90.00
#
_symmetry.space_group_name_H-M   'P 1'
#
loop_
_entity.id
_entity.type
_entity.pdbx_description
1 polymer ?
#
loop_
_entity_poly.entity_id
_entity_poly.type
_entity_poly.pdbx_seq_one_letter_code
_entity_poly.pdbx_strand_id
1 'polypeptide(L)'
;MNRSRSRSRRVRSSLAAVAIAGVVALLAPACGSNDASSGCPQRAIAFMGPITGSDGANGRSFRSAIETALSVASESGPLAKCPVGLVSFDTRADPTRAAALAEAIAEDPQIVAVVGPAFSGETAAAMPILEAAGVPVITASATNSALGTKGWRFFHRVVVDDATQAPAAAAFMVDQLAVKSVAVIDDGSLYGKGLADLVATALGSRGVVVAPRLQIEADRLDYRSAVESVQSLGADAVYFGGVTDPAARLVRQLRDAGIKASFVAGDGVFQPEFISLAGNATRGAIVTCPCTIGGGSSSAARDFSRAFERRTGSSPPAYATEYADATRLVLDAIVNGALSRAQMAKALDDSDVEGITKQLSFDADGQIRSGPVFVFTVTDGSFVQTAAVERGVVTLTPSN
;
A
#
# COMPACT_ATOMS: atom_id res chain seq x y z
N MET A 1 -56.89 -34.94 -29.06
CA MET A 1 -58.23 -34.72 -28.51
C MET A 1 -58.04 -33.90 -27.23
N ASN A 2 -58.38 -32.70 -27.04
CA ASN A 2 -59.57 -31.93 -27.20
C ASN A 2 -59.23 -30.44 -27.31
N ARG A 3 -59.96 -29.74 -28.13
CA ARG A 3 -59.97 -28.31 -28.43
C ARG A 3 -60.83 -27.58 -27.40
N SER A 4 -60.57 -26.28 -27.12
CA SER A 4 -61.54 -25.19 -27.12
C SER A 4 -60.87 -23.87 -26.76
N ARG A 5 -60.75 -22.92 -27.68
CA ARG A 5 -61.66 -21.82 -28.09
C ARG A 5 -61.66 -20.70 -27.03
N SER A 6 -60.91 -19.63 -27.32
CA SER A 6 -61.33 -18.30 -27.82
C SER A 6 -62.53 -17.67 -27.10
N ARG A 7 -62.30 -16.45 -26.54
CA ARG A 7 -63.30 -15.36 -26.65
C ARG A 7 -62.63 -13.98 -26.50
N SER A 8 -62.65 -13.28 -27.62
CA SER A 8 -62.48 -11.84 -27.72
C SER A 8 -63.65 -11.09 -27.06
N ARG A 9 -63.43 -10.01 -26.37
CA ARG A 9 -64.43 -8.96 -26.14
C ARG A 9 -63.83 -7.60 -26.48
N ARG A 10 -64.31 -7.07 -27.60
CA ARG A 10 -64.30 -5.63 -27.92
C ARG A 10 -65.38 -4.96 -27.09
N VAL A 11 -65.06 -3.82 -26.46
CA VAL A 11 -66.09 -2.84 -26.07
C VAL A 11 -65.60 -1.44 -26.40
N ARG A 12 -66.51 -0.75 -26.96
CA ARG A 12 -66.57 0.46 -27.74
C ARG A 12 -66.16 1.76 -26.96
N SER A 13 -65.58 2.64 -27.75
CA SER A 13 -65.45 4.07 -27.62
C SER A 13 -66.68 4.81 -27.04
N SER A 14 -66.44 5.78 -26.13
CA SER A 14 -67.33 6.93 -25.91
C SER A 14 -66.46 8.16 -25.74
N LEU A 15 -66.58 9.06 -26.72
CA LEU A 15 -66.11 10.43 -26.66
C LEU A 15 -67.04 11.21 -25.69
N ALA A 16 -66.48 11.91 -24.76
CA ALA A 16 -67.14 13.01 -24.07
C ALA A 16 -66.19 14.22 -24.04
N ALA A 17 -66.54 15.22 -24.77
CA ALA A 17 -65.98 16.54 -24.77
C ALA A 17 -66.47 17.30 -23.54
N VAL A 18 -65.59 17.90 -22.74
CA VAL A 18 -65.97 18.91 -21.73
C VAL A 18 -64.94 20.06 -21.75
N ALA A 19 -65.53 21.19 -21.78
CA ALA A 19 -65.10 22.56 -21.85
C ALA A 19 -63.78 22.98 -21.17
N ILE A 20 -63.14 23.92 -21.84
CA ILE A 20 -62.04 24.81 -21.39
C ILE A 20 -62.55 25.76 -20.31
N ALA A 21 -61.96 25.71 -19.14
CA ALA A 21 -61.97 26.78 -18.14
C ALA A 21 -60.56 27.24 -17.90
N GLY A 22 -60.23 28.45 -18.38
CA GLY A 22 -58.95 29.07 -18.21
C GLY A 22 -58.66 29.39 -16.72
N VAL A 23 -57.56 28.86 -16.21
CA VAL A 23 -56.95 29.31 -14.96
C VAL A 23 -55.67 30.00 -15.32
N VAL A 24 -55.68 31.34 -15.21
CA VAL A 24 -54.45 32.15 -15.21
C VAL A 24 -53.69 31.81 -13.94
N ALA A 25 -52.71 30.94 -14.02
CA ALA A 25 -51.73 30.71 -12.96
C ALA A 25 -50.71 31.86 -12.98
N LEU A 26 -50.76 32.70 -11.97
CA LEU A 26 -49.72 33.66 -11.61
C LEU A 26 -48.37 32.91 -11.47
N LEU A 27 -47.46 33.16 -12.38
CA LEU A 27 -46.04 32.79 -12.26
C LEU A 27 -45.47 33.61 -11.10
N ALA A 28 -45.46 33.05 -9.90
CA ALA A 28 -44.54 33.49 -8.86
C ALA A 28 -43.13 33.08 -9.30
N PRO A 29 -42.14 33.98 -9.30
CA PRO A 29 -40.77 33.56 -9.47
C PRO A 29 -40.40 32.68 -8.26
N ALA A 30 -40.25 31.40 -8.49
CA ALA A 30 -39.55 30.54 -7.53
C ALA A 30 -38.13 31.16 -7.37
N CYS A 31 -37.91 31.77 -6.22
CA CYS A 31 -36.57 32.02 -5.75
C CYS A 31 -35.88 30.65 -5.67
N GLY A 32 -35.21 30.30 -6.74
CA GLY A 32 -34.20 29.27 -6.68
C GLY A 32 -33.24 29.68 -5.59
N SER A 33 -33.19 28.92 -4.52
CA SER A 33 -32.06 28.90 -3.63
C SER A 33 -30.83 28.65 -4.53
N ASN A 34 -30.14 29.73 -4.90
CA ASN A 34 -28.76 29.64 -5.26
C ASN A 34 -28.04 29.09 -3.99
N ASP A 35 -27.99 27.80 -3.85
CA ASP A 35 -26.87 27.19 -3.22
C ASP A 35 -25.68 27.67 -4.05
N ALA A 36 -25.08 28.74 -3.59
CA ALA A 36 -23.75 29.13 -4.00
C ALA A 36 -22.89 27.91 -3.67
N SER A 37 -22.75 27.02 -4.64
CA SER A 37 -21.69 26.01 -4.61
C SER A 37 -20.44 26.77 -4.21
N SER A 38 -19.88 26.47 -3.07
CA SER A 38 -18.61 26.97 -2.63
C SER A 38 -17.72 26.95 -3.89
N GLY A 39 -17.16 28.10 -4.32
CA GLY A 39 -16.45 28.21 -5.59
C GLY A 39 -15.16 27.38 -5.65
N CYS A 40 -15.14 26.27 -4.92
CA CYS A 40 -14.08 25.29 -4.83
C CYS A 40 -14.25 24.26 -5.94
N PRO A 41 -13.26 24.09 -6.80
CA PRO A 41 -13.24 22.98 -7.74
C PRO A 41 -13.24 21.66 -6.94
N GLN A 42 -14.16 20.76 -7.24
CA GLN A 42 -14.17 19.43 -6.64
C GLN A 42 -12.93 18.66 -7.08
N ARG A 43 -12.12 18.25 -6.12
CA ARG A 43 -10.92 17.43 -6.32
C ARG A 43 -10.91 16.29 -5.34
N ALA A 44 -10.39 15.17 -5.81
CA ALA A 44 -10.25 13.97 -5.00
C ALA A 44 -8.87 13.35 -5.17
N ILE A 45 -8.40 12.73 -4.11
CA ILE A 45 -7.32 11.75 -4.11
C ILE A 45 -7.97 10.39 -4.25
N ALA A 46 -7.46 9.54 -5.13
CA ALA A 46 -7.82 8.13 -5.14
C ALA A 46 -6.90 7.36 -4.19
N PHE A 47 -7.45 6.56 -3.30
CA PHE A 47 -6.72 5.48 -2.64
C PHE A 47 -6.94 4.18 -3.40
N MET A 48 -5.87 3.49 -3.79
CA MET A 48 -5.93 2.19 -4.45
C MET A 48 -5.17 1.16 -3.60
N GLY A 49 -5.88 0.15 -3.11
CA GLY A 49 -5.29 -0.91 -2.27
C GLY A 49 -6.33 -1.89 -1.76
N PRO A 50 -5.92 -2.99 -1.08
CA PRO A 50 -6.82 -4.02 -0.59
C PRO A 50 -7.59 -3.51 0.64
N ILE A 51 -8.90 -3.29 0.52
CA ILE A 51 -9.75 -2.89 1.66
C ILE A 51 -10.47 -4.10 2.24
N THR A 52 -10.71 -5.11 1.39
CA THR A 52 -11.30 -6.40 1.76
C THR A 52 -10.38 -7.55 1.34
N GLY A 53 -10.68 -8.78 1.80
CA GLY A 53 -9.82 -9.96 1.57
C GLY A 53 -8.79 -10.16 2.68
N SER A 54 -7.82 -11.07 2.46
CA SER A 54 -6.76 -11.43 3.42
C SER A 54 -5.94 -10.22 3.87
N ASP A 55 -5.60 -9.35 2.92
CA ASP A 55 -4.77 -8.16 3.14
C ASP A 55 -5.60 -6.89 3.46
N GLY A 56 -6.91 -7.06 3.67
CA GLY A 56 -7.83 -5.95 3.91
C GLY A 56 -7.50 -5.11 5.15
N ALA A 57 -6.86 -5.69 6.16
CA ALA A 57 -6.39 -4.96 7.35
C ALA A 57 -5.37 -3.88 6.96
N ASN A 58 -4.40 -4.22 6.10
CA ASN A 58 -3.39 -3.30 5.58
C ASN A 58 -4.04 -2.11 4.86
N GLY A 59 -4.89 -2.38 3.88
CA GLY A 59 -5.51 -1.33 3.10
C GLY A 59 -6.43 -0.42 3.92
N ARG A 60 -7.16 -0.96 4.90
CA ARG A 60 -7.94 -0.14 5.82
C ARG A 60 -7.05 0.78 6.67
N SER A 61 -5.91 0.28 7.11
CA SER A 61 -4.93 1.07 7.85
C SER A 61 -4.33 2.19 7.00
N PHE A 62 -3.92 1.88 5.77
CA PHE A 62 -3.40 2.87 4.82
C PHE A 62 -4.44 3.94 4.50
N ARG A 63 -5.68 3.54 4.25
CA ARG A 63 -6.79 4.48 4.08
C ARG A 63 -6.99 5.36 5.31
N SER A 64 -6.94 4.79 6.52
CA SER A 64 -7.07 5.58 7.76
C SER A 64 -5.94 6.59 7.93
N ALA A 65 -4.73 6.28 7.45
CA ALA A 65 -3.61 7.23 7.44
C ALA A 65 -3.86 8.40 6.47
N ILE A 66 -4.35 8.11 5.26
CA ILE A 66 -4.75 9.13 4.29
C ILE A 66 -5.87 10.01 4.86
N GLU A 67 -6.92 9.40 5.42
CA GLU A 67 -8.03 10.12 6.05
C GLU A 67 -7.58 10.98 7.23
N THR A 68 -6.59 10.53 8.00
CA THR A 68 -6.01 11.30 9.11
C THR A 68 -5.25 12.52 8.57
N ALA A 69 -4.43 12.35 7.53
CA ALA A 69 -3.71 13.45 6.90
C ALA A 69 -4.66 14.49 6.29
N LEU A 70 -5.72 14.04 5.60
CA LEU A 70 -6.79 14.90 5.07
C LEU A 70 -7.50 15.66 6.18
N SER A 71 -7.85 15.00 7.29
CA SER A 71 -8.53 15.62 8.43
C SER A 71 -7.68 16.73 9.03
N VAL A 72 -6.42 16.43 9.33
CA VAL A 72 -5.47 17.41 9.91
C VAL A 72 -5.28 18.61 8.97
N ALA A 73 -5.11 18.38 7.68
CA ALA A 73 -4.94 19.46 6.71
C ALA A 73 -6.21 20.31 6.54
N SER A 74 -7.38 19.76 6.82
CA SER A 74 -8.67 20.46 6.73
C SER A 74 -9.05 21.22 8.01
N GLU A 75 -8.29 21.12 9.10
CA GLU A 75 -8.57 21.85 10.34
C GLU A 75 -8.33 23.37 10.19
N SER A 76 -7.46 23.77 9.26
CA SER A 76 -7.08 25.18 9.06
C SER A 76 -6.62 25.45 7.63
N GLY A 77 -6.48 26.74 7.30
CA GLY A 77 -5.92 27.17 6.02
C GLY A 77 -6.85 27.00 4.80
N PRO A 78 -6.29 26.89 3.59
CA PRO A 78 -7.07 26.83 2.35
C PRO A 78 -7.97 25.60 2.27
N LEU A 79 -7.51 24.45 2.77
CA LEU A 79 -8.24 23.17 2.70
C LEU A 79 -9.44 23.09 3.67
N ALA A 80 -9.48 23.94 4.72
CA ALA A 80 -10.67 24.10 5.55
C ALA A 80 -11.85 24.69 4.78
N LYS A 81 -11.58 25.52 3.77
CA LYS A 81 -12.59 26.14 2.91
C LYS A 81 -12.91 25.32 1.66
N CYS A 82 -11.88 24.63 1.13
CA CYS A 82 -11.97 23.84 -0.08
C CYS A 82 -11.42 22.42 0.19
N PRO A 83 -12.21 21.55 0.84
CA PRO A 83 -11.75 20.20 1.19
C PRO A 83 -11.49 19.36 -0.04
N VAL A 84 -10.49 18.48 0.06
CA VAL A 84 -10.16 17.47 -0.95
C VAL A 84 -10.87 16.17 -0.59
N GLY A 85 -11.56 15.57 -1.56
CA GLY A 85 -12.24 14.29 -1.40
C GLY A 85 -11.28 13.11 -1.39
N LEU A 86 -11.71 11.99 -0.82
CA LEU A 86 -11.06 10.69 -0.93
C LEU A 86 -11.99 9.68 -1.57
N VAL A 87 -11.57 9.07 -2.66
CA VAL A 87 -12.26 7.96 -3.32
C VAL A 87 -11.43 6.70 -3.14
N SER A 88 -12.01 5.63 -2.61
CA SER A 88 -11.28 4.40 -2.33
C SER A 88 -11.62 3.30 -3.33
N PHE A 89 -10.59 2.66 -3.88
CA PHE A 89 -10.68 1.59 -4.85
C PHE A 89 -10.11 0.30 -4.24
N ASP A 90 -11.00 -0.65 -3.94
CA ASP A 90 -10.67 -1.93 -3.31
C ASP A 90 -10.12 -2.92 -4.32
N THR A 91 -8.83 -3.11 -4.32
CA THR A 91 -8.13 -4.03 -5.23
C THR A 91 -8.21 -5.48 -4.79
N ARG A 92 -8.43 -5.75 -3.51
CA ARG A 92 -8.34 -7.10 -2.89
C ARG A 92 -6.99 -7.79 -3.07
N ALA A 93 -5.93 -7.02 -3.22
CA ALA A 93 -4.58 -7.50 -3.56
C ALA A 93 -4.51 -8.24 -4.92
N ASP A 94 -5.47 -7.99 -5.83
CA ASP A 94 -5.56 -8.61 -7.15
C ASP A 94 -5.08 -7.63 -8.23
N PRO A 95 -3.95 -7.93 -8.93
CA PRO A 95 -3.43 -7.08 -10.01
C PRO A 95 -4.42 -6.89 -11.17
N THR A 96 -5.22 -7.92 -11.52
CA THR A 96 -6.22 -7.82 -12.60
C THR A 96 -7.30 -6.82 -12.22
N ARG A 97 -7.75 -6.88 -10.97
CA ARG A 97 -8.72 -5.94 -10.44
C ARG A 97 -8.15 -4.52 -10.36
N ALA A 98 -6.88 -4.38 -9.98
CA ALA A 98 -6.21 -3.09 -9.94
C ALA A 98 -6.16 -2.42 -11.33
N ALA A 99 -5.88 -3.19 -12.39
CA ALA A 99 -5.94 -2.68 -13.76
C ALA A 99 -7.34 -2.18 -14.13
N ALA A 100 -8.38 -2.96 -13.86
CA ALA A 100 -9.76 -2.56 -14.17
C ALA A 100 -10.20 -1.30 -13.37
N LEU A 101 -9.76 -1.16 -12.12
CA LEU A 101 -10.04 0.03 -11.30
C LEU A 101 -9.24 1.26 -11.78
N ALA A 102 -8.06 1.06 -12.36
CA ALA A 102 -7.26 2.12 -12.95
C ALA A 102 -7.97 2.79 -14.14
N GLU A 103 -8.75 2.05 -14.93
CA GLU A 103 -9.59 2.60 -16.00
C GLU A 103 -10.61 3.59 -15.44
N ALA A 104 -11.33 3.22 -14.38
CA ALA A 104 -12.30 4.11 -13.72
C ALA A 104 -11.65 5.37 -13.13
N ILE A 105 -10.44 5.24 -12.57
CA ILE A 105 -9.66 6.39 -12.07
C ILE A 105 -9.24 7.31 -13.24
N ALA A 106 -8.81 6.72 -14.35
CA ALA A 106 -8.39 7.47 -15.54
C ALA A 106 -9.52 8.33 -16.11
N GLU A 107 -10.76 7.82 -16.10
CA GLU A 107 -11.95 8.48 -16.62
C GLU A 107 -12.50 9.58 -15.69
N ASP A 108 -12.17 9.59 -14.39
CA ASP A 108 -12.68 10.60 -13.46
C ASP A 108 -11.78 11.85 -13.41
N PRO A 109 -12.21 12.99 -13.98
CA PRO A 109 -11.40 14.22 -13.99
C PRO A 109 -11.26 14.89 -12.62
N GLN A 110 -12.04 14.49 -11.63
CA GLN A 110 -11.91 15.01 -10.26
C GLN A 110 -10.72 14.39 -9.54
N ILE A 111 -10.29 13.19 -9.94
CA ILE A 111 -9.12 12.53 -9.36
C ILE A 111 -7.84 13.16 -9.93
N VAL A 112 -7.12 13.86 -9.05
CA VAL A 112 -5.89 14.60 -9.41
C VAL A 112 -4.62 13.79 -9.14
N ALA A 113 -4.69 12.80 -8.25
CA ALA A 113 -3.60 11.88 -7.94
C ALA A 113 -4.12 10.57 -7.33
N VAL A 114 -3.31 9.51 -7.44
CA VAL A 114 -3.50 8.23 -6.74
C VAL A 114 -2.46 8.13 -5.62
N VAL A 115 -2.90 7.89 -4.41
CA VAL A 115 -2.06 7.43 -3.29
C VAL A 115 -2.20 5.91 -3.19
N GLY A 116 -1.15 5.21 -3.53
CA GLY A 116 -1.12 3.78 -3.86
C GLY A 116 -0.63 3.60 -5.31
N PRO A 117 -0.86 2.43 -5.99
CA PRO A 117 -1.40 1.19 -5.44
C PRO A 117 -0.54 0.62 -4.32
N ALA A 118 -1.16 -0.20 -3.44
CA ALA A 118 -0.49 -0.64 -2.22
C ALA A 118 0.59 -1.70 -2.48
N PHE A 119 0.36 -2.63 -3.40
CA PHE A 119 1.27 -3.74 -3.66
C PHE A 119 1.93 -3.66 -5.03
N SER A 120 3.13 -4.24 -5.14
CA SER A 120 3.94 -4.17 -6.36
C SER A 120 3.25 -4.78 -7.58
N GLY A 121 2.53 -5.90 -7.41
CA GLY A 121 1.75 -6.53 -8.48
C GLY A 121 0.60 -5.64 -8.97
N GLU A 122 -0.12 -5.01 -8.06
CA GLU A 122 -1.18 -4.04 -8.35
C GLU A 122 -0.63 -2.82 -9.09
N THR A 123 0.51 -2.29 -8.59
CA THR A 123 1.18 -1.14 -9.21
C THR A 123 1.62 -1.45 -10.63
N ALA A 124 2.24 -2.61 -10.85
CA ALA A 124 2.67 -3.03 -12.19
C ALA A 124 1.52 -3.16 -13.18
N ALA A 125 0.34 -3.59 -12.71
CA ALA A 125 -0.85 -3.76 -13.54
C ALA A 125 -1.60 -2.44 -13.80
N ALA A 126 -1.69 -1.56 -12.81
CA ALA A 126 -2.44 -0.30 -12.91
C ALA A 126 -1.65 0.80 -13.63
N MET A 127 -0.33 0.86 -13.43
CA MET A 127 0.49 1.97 -13.94
C MET A 127 0.43 2.18 -15.44
N PRO A 128 0.43 1.18 -16.34
CA PRO A 128 0.33 1.44 -17.78
C PRO A 128 -0.92 2.24 -18.17
N ILE A 129 -2.03 2.03 -17.44
CA ILE A 129 -3.30 2.72 -17.69
C ILE A 129 -3.26 4.13 -17.12
N LEU A 130 -2.78 4.28 -15.87
CA LEU A 130 -2.67 5.58 -15.21
C LEU A 130 -1.64 6.48 -15.90
N GLU A 131 -0.51 5.92 -16.35
CA GLU A 131 0.51 6.60 -17.14
C GLU A 131 -0.06 7.16 -18.44
N ALA A 132 -0.78 6.32 -19.22
CA ALA A 132 -1.40 6.73 -20.46
C ALA A 132 -2.45 7.85 -20.27
N ALA A 133 -3.12 7.86 -19.12
CA ALA A 133 -4.10 8.87 -18.74
C ALA A 133 -3.48 10.12 -18.07
N GLY A 134 -2.16 10.13 -17.86
CA GLY A 134 -1.45 11.22 -17.20
C GLY A 134 -1.84 11.40 -15.72
N VAL A 135 -2.22 10.33 -15.04
CA VAL A 135 -2.62 10.37 -13.62
C VAL A 135 -1.39 10.20 -12.74
N PRO A 136 -1.01 11.19 -11.94
CA PRO A 136 0.09 11.06 -10.98
C PRO A 136 -0.21 9.98 -9.94
N VAL A 137 0.77 9.13 -9.72
CA VAL A 137 0.73 8.02 -8.77
C VAL A 137 1.85 8.19 -7.76
N ILE A 138 1.53 8.04 -6.48
CA ILE A 138 2.51 8.07 -5.41
C ILE A 138 2.27 6.87 -4.49
N THR A 139 3.12 5.85 -4.62
CA THR A 139 3.03 4.67 -3.77
C THR A 139 3.86 4.83 -2.50
N ALA A 140 3.34 4.30 -1.40
CA ALA A 140 4.00 4.34 -0.09
C ALA A 140 4.43 2.96 0.42
N SER A 141 4.17 1.88 -0.35
CA SER A 141 4.46 0.51 0.10
C SER A 141 4.79 -0.49 -1.03
N ALA A 142 4.69 -0.10 -2.31
CA ALA A 142 5.10 -0.98 -3.42
C ALA A 142 6.61 -0.86 -3.67
N THR A 143 7.38 -1.80 -3.14
CA THR A 143 8.84 -1.71 -3.06
C THR A 143 9.60 -2.34 -4.23
N ASN A 144 8.96 -3.16 -5.08
CA ASN A 144 9.67 -3.85 -6.16
C ASN A 144 10.47 -2.90 -7.05
N SER A 145 11.78 -3.16 -7.22
CA SER A 145 12.70 -2.27 -7.93
C SER A 145 12.38 -2.14 -9.42
N ALA A 146 11.79 -3.19 -10.04
CA ALA A 146 11.43 -3.13 -11.45
C ALA A 146 10.35 -2.08 -11.78
N LEU A 147 9.62 -1.58 -10.77
CA LEU A 147 8.65 -0.50 -10.97
C LEU A 147 9.35 0.81 -11.36
N GLY A 148 10.48 1.12 -10.73
CA GLY A 148 11.25 2.34 -11.00
C GLY A 148 12.02 2.33 -12.32
N THR A 149 12.11 1.18 -13.02
CA THR A 149 12.87 1.07 -14.29
C THR A 149 11.99 1.07 -15.54
N LYS A 150 10.68 1.34 -15.37
CA LYS A 150 9.70 1.31 -16.48
C LYS A 150 9.66 2.58 -17.30
N GLY A 151 10.32 3.66 -16.86
CA GLY A 151 10.29 4.96 -17.51
C GLY A 151 8.94 5.66 -17.41
N TRP A 152 8.14 5.36 -16.39
CA TRP A 152 6.88 6.05 -16.12
C TRP A 152 7.13 7.46 -15.60
N ARG A 153 6.51 8.44 -16.21
CA ARG A 153 6.67 9.86 -15.89
C ARG A 153 5.76 10.33 -14.75
N PHE A 154 4.69 9.58 -14.48
CA PHE A 154 3.68 9.91 -13.48
C PHE A 154 3.78 9.02 -12.24
N PHE A 155 4.86 8.26 -12.10
CA PHE A 155 5.09 7.35 -10.97
C PHE A 155 6.06 7.95 -9.95
N HIS A 156 5.65 7.96 -8.68
CA HIS A 156 6.50 8.33 -7.54
C HIS A 156 6.40 7.29 -6.43
N ARG A 157 7.46 7.18 -5.65
CA ARG A 157 7.52 6.26 -4.51
C ARG A 157 8.23 6.93 -3.33
N VAL A 158 7.54 7.02 -2.16
CA VAL A 158 8.07 7.66 -0.94
C VAL A 158 8.87 6.74 -0.03
N VAL A 159 9.08 5.49 -0.42
CA VAL A 159 9.92 4.52 0.30
C VAL A 159 11.05 4.04 -0.60
N VAL A 160 12.19 3.66 0.00
CA VAL A 160 13.26 3.04 -0.77
C VAL A 160 12.81 1.67 -1.28
N ASP A 161 13.39 1.26 -2.37
CA ASP A 161 13.04 0.04 -3.08
C ASP A 161 13.76 -1.21 -2.57
N ASP A 162 13.39 -2.36 -3.15
CA ASP A 162 14.00 -3.65 -2.82
C ASP A 162 15.49 -3.72 -3.15
N ALA A 163 15.99 -2.91 -4.12
CA ALA A 163 17.42 -2.84 -4.40
C ALA A 163 18.20 -2.16 -3.26
N THR A 164 17.54 -1.36 -2.44
CA THR A 164 18.08 -0.79 -1.20
C THR A 164 17.82 -1.73 -0.01
N GLN A 165 16.65 -2.34 0.07
CA GLN A 165 16.28 -3.22 1.19
C GLN A 165 17.08 -4.52 1.21
N ALA A 166 17.32 -5.14 0.08
CA ALA A 166 17.99 -6.43 0.01
C ALA A 166 19.46 -6.39 0.50
N PRO A 167 20.31 -5.44 0.10
CA PRO A 167 21.63 -5.29 0.69
C PRO A 167 21.60 -4.99 2.20
N ALA A 168 20.59 -4.26 2.66
CA ALA A 168 20.42 -3.97 4.09
C ALA A 168 20.09 -5.26 4.88
N ALA A 169 19.18 -6.08 4.38
CA ALA A 169 18.87 -7.39 4.95
C ALA A 169 20.12 -8.29 4.99
N ALA A 170 20.86 -8.36 3.89
CA ALA A 170 22.11 -9.15 3.79
C ALA A 170 23.17 -8.64 4.78
N ALA A 171 23.34 -7.32 4.92
CA ALA A 171 24.26 -6.75 5.89
C ALA A 171 23.89 -7.18 7.32
N PHE A 172 22.64 -7.03 7.70
CA PHE A 172 22.19 -7.46 9.02
C PHE A 172 22.38 -8.95 9.27
N MET A 173 22.03 -9.80 8.30
CA MET A 173 22.18 -11.26 8.40
C MET A 173 23.63 -11.68 8.57
N VAL A 174 24.56 -11.05 7.87
CA VAL A 174 26.00 -11.38 7.96
C VAL A 174 26.63 -10.78 9.21
N ASP A 175 26.40 -9.49 9.46
CA ASP A 175 27.14 -8.74 10.48
C ASP A 175 26.59 -8.96 11.89
N GLN A 176 25.27 -9.23 12.04
CA GLN A 176 24.63 -9.41 13.34
C GLN A 176 24.27 -10.87 13.65
N LEU A 177 23.88 -11.66 12.64
CA LEU A 177 23.50 -13.06 12.84
C LEU A 177 24.63 -14.04 12.47
N ALA A 178 25.73 -13.56 11.89
CA ALA A 178 26.87 -14.36 11.45
C ALA A 178 26.48 -15.52 10.50
N VAL A 179 25.43 -15.33 9.67
CA VAL A 179 24.90 -16.32 8.73
C VAL A 179 25.99 -16.71 7.72
N LYS A 180 26.21 -18.01 7.52
CA LYS A 180 27.14 -18.58 6.55
C LYS A 180 26.40 -19.31 5.41
N SER A 181 25.20 -19.78 5.68
CA SER A 181 24.35 -20.51 4.73
C SER A 181 22.89 -20.09 4.88
N VAL A 182 22.17 -19.95 3.76
CA VAL A 182 20.79 -19.50 3.72
C VAL A 182 19.95 -20.30 2.74
N ALA A 183 18.73 -20.66 3.16
CA ALA A 183 17.67 -21.12 2.26
C ALA A 183 16.79 -19.91 1.92
N VAL A 184 16.65 -19.59 0.63
CA VAL A 184 15.85 -18.46 0.17
C VAL A 184 14.56 -18.98 -0.46
N ILE A 185 13.44 -18.56 0.08
CA ILE A 185 12.09 -19.01 -0.30
C ILE A 185 11.26 -17.78 -0.70
N ASP A 186 10.43 -17.90 -1.73
CA ASP A 186 9.46 -16.86 -2.11
C ASP A 186 8.05 -17.42 -2.33
N ASP A 187 7.06 -16.52 -2.36
CA ASP A 187 5.65 -16.84 -2.56
C ASP A 187 5.19 -16.76 -4.02
N GLY A 188 6.12 -16.56 -4.97
CA GLY A 188 5.84 -16.44 -6.39
C GLY A 188 5.26 -15.09 -6.83
N SER A 189 4.93 -14.17 -5.91
CA SER A 189 4.46 -12.83 -6.24
C SER A 189 5.57 -11.98 -6.89
N LEU A 190 5.18 -10.94 -7.63
CA LEU A 190 6.13 -9.99 -8.20
C LEU A 190 7.05 -9.39 -7.13
N TYR A 191 6.46 -9.04 -5.97
CA TYR A 191 7.20 -8.51 -4.82
C TYR A 191 8.11 -9.58 -4.21
N GLY A 192 7.53 -10.69 -3.74
CA GLY A 192 8.26 -11.68 -2.96
C GLY A 192 9.41 -12.32 -3.73
N LYS A 193 9.17 -12.68 -5.00
CA LYS A 193 10.21 -13.20 -5.88
C LYS A 193 11.31 -12.17 -6.14
N GLY A 194 10.93 -10.93 -6.45
CA GLY A 194 11.88 -9.85 -6.74
C GLY A 194 12.82 -9.56 -5.58
N LEU A 195 12.27 -9.35 -4.39
CA LEU A 195 13.06 -9.10 -3.18
C LEU A 195 13.95 -10.28 -2.82
N ALA A 196 13.44 -11.51 -2.91
CA ALA A 196 14.21 -12.71 -2.60
C ALA A 196 15.36 -12.95 -3.59
N ASP A 197 15.20 -12.62 -4.89
CA ASP A 197 16.29 -12.67 -5.88
C ASP A 197 17.41 -11.67 -5.54
N LEU A 198 17.04 -10.46 -5.14
CA LEU A 198 17.99 -9.42 -4.73
C LEU A 198 18.73 -9.79 -3.44
N VAL A 199 18.04 -10.34 -2.44
CA VAL A 199 18.65 -10.79 -1.18
C VAL A 199 19.59 -11.96 -1.42
N ALA A 200 19.23 -12.94 -2.24
CA ALA A 200 20.12 -14.04 -2.62
C ALA A 200 21.42 -13.53 -3.26
N THR A 201 21.29 -12.56 -4.17
CA THR A 201 22.45 -11.92 -4.82
C THR A 201 23.31 -11.16 -3.82
N ALA A 202 22.70 -10.37 -2.93
CA ALA A 202 23.40 -9.59 -1.92
C ALA A 202 24.12 -10.48 -0.90
N LEU A 203 23.51 -11.57 -0.46
CA LEU A 203 24.14 -12.55 0.45
C LEU A 203 25.30 -13.28 -0.24
N GLY A 204 25.10 -13.73 -1.49
CA GLY A 204 26.18 -14.36 -2.27
C GLY A 204 27.39 -13.46 -2.46
N SER A 205 27.20 -12.17 -2.73
CA SER A 205 28.31 -11.19 -2.85
C SER A 205 29.02 -10.92 -1.52
N ARG A 206 28.44 -11.30 -0.40
CA ARG A 206 29.06 -11.26 0.94
C ARG A 206 29.65 -12.60 1.38
N GLY A 207 29.72 -13.60 0.48
CA GLY A 207 30.32 -14.89 0.74
C GLY A 207 29.43 -15.90 1.49
N VAL A 208 28.13 -15.63 1.60
CA VAL A 208 27.16 -16.57 2.17
C VAL A 208 26.81 -17.64 1.13
N VAL A 209 26.76 -18.89 1.55
CA VAL A 209 26.30 -20.00 0.69
C VAL A 209 24.79 -19.91 0.55
N VAL A 210 24.32 -19.55 -0.63
CA VAL A 210 22.89 -19.47 -0.95
C VAL A 210 22.44 -20.78 -1.59
N ALA A 211 21.53 -21.50 -0.94
CA ALA A 211 20.93 -22.70 -1.50
C ALA A 211 20.11 -22.40 -2.77
N PRO A 212 19.84 -23.40 -3.62
CA PRO A 212 18.90 -23.25 -4.72
C PRO A 212 17.58 -22.66 -4.24
N ARG A 213 17.03 -21.74 -5.01
CA ARG A 213 15.78 -21.05 -4.69
C ARG A 213 14.61 -22.03 -4.57
N LEU A 214 13.78 -21.80 -3.56
CA LEU A 214 12.52 -22.50 -3.37
C LEU A 214 11.38 -21.51 -3.58
N GLN A 215 10.32 -21.96 -4.23
CA GLN A 215 9.08 -21.20 -4.35
C GLN A 215 7.96 -21.99 -3.70
N ILE A 216 7.12 -21.30 -2.92
CA ILE A 216 5.88 -21.85 -2.39
C ILE A 216 4.69 -21.20 -3.08
N GLU A 217 3.58 -21.93 -3.18
CA GLU A 217 2.31 -21.37 -3.64
C GLU A 217 1.60 -20.74 -2.43
N ALA A 218 1.34 -19.43 -2.50
CA ALA A 218 0.85 -18.65 -1.35
C ALA A 218 -0.50 -19.15 -0.78
N ASP A 219 -1.35 -19.77 -1.60
CA ASP A 219 -2.66 -20.29 -1.23
C ASP A 219 -2.63 -21.69 -0.63
N ARG A 220 -1.50 -22.40 -0.72
CA ARG A 220 -1.37 -23.73 -0.12
C ARG A 220 -1.27 -23.67 1.40
N LEU A 221 -1.79 -24.70 2.04
CA LEU A 221 -1.73 -24.87 3.51
C LEU A 221 -0.53 -25.71 3.97
N ASP A 222 0.05 -26.52 3.09
CA ASP A 222 1.14 -27.45 3.38
C ASP A 222 2.38 -27.11 2.57
N TYR A 223 3.45 -26.78 3.27
CA TYR A 223 4.77 -26.45 2.73
C TYR A 223 5.84 -27.51 3.07
N ARG A 224 5.40 -28.74 3.36
CA ARG A 224 6.29 -29.84 3.80
C ARG A 224 7.50 -30.01 2.88
N SER A 225 7.32 -29.99 1.57
CA SER A 225 8.44 -30.12 0.62
C SER A 225 9.51 -29.03 0.80
N ALA A 226 9.10 -27.79 1.03
CA ALA A 226 10.03 -26.70 1.31
C ALA A 226 10.69 -26.89 2.68
N VAL A 227 9.96 -27.32 3.69
CA VAL A 227 10.49 -27.61 5.03
C VAL A 227 11.53 -28.75 5.00
N GLU A 228 11.26 -29.85 4.30
CA GLU A 228 12.20 -30.97 4.10
C GLU A 228 13.47 -30.51 3.37
N SER A 229 13.32 -29.62 2.38
CA SER A 229 14.47 -29.05 1.67
C SER A 229 15.33 -28.19 2.61
N VAL A 230 14.72 -27.32 3.41
CA VAL A 230 15.44 -26.51 4.41
C VAL A 230 16.14 -27.39 5.44
N GLN A 231 15.49 -28.45 5.92
CA GLN A 231 16.05 -29.40 6.88
C GLN A 231 17.27 -30.11 6.30
N SER A 232 17.20 -30.56 5.04
CA SER A 232 18.30 -31.24 4.35
C SER A 232 19.51 -30.34 4.14
N LEU A 233 19.28 -29.04 3.94
CA LEU A 233 20.34 -28.03 3.74
C LEU A 233 21.08 -27.71 5.03
N GLY A 234 20.43 -27.84 6.19
CA GLY A 234 21.00 -27.43 7.48
C GLY A 234 21.40 -25.96 7.50
N ALA A 235 20.66 -25.10 6.81
CA ALA A 235 20.98 -23.69 6.67
C ALA A 235 20.90 -22.94 8.01
N ASP A 236 21.76 -21.93 8.21
CA ASP A 236 21.77 -21.08 9.41
C ASP A 236 20.56 -20.17 9.46
N ALA A 237 20.04 -19.80 8.29
CA ALA A 237 18.87 -18.93 8.16
C ALA A 237 17.96 -19.35 7.01
N VAL A 238 16.69 -18.99 7.14
CA VAL A 238 15.70 -18.99 6.07
C VAL A 238 15.36 -17.54 5.79
N TYR A 239 15.54 -17.08 4.54
CA TYR A 239 15.00 -15.80 4.08
C TYR A 239 13.69 -16.05 3.32
N PHE A 240 12.65 -15.34 3.68
CA PHE A 240 11.36 -15.42 3.03
C PHE A 240 10.99 -14.09 2.34
N GLY A 241 10.81 -14.12 1.02
CA GLY A 241 10.24 -13.04 0.22
C GLY A 241 8.77 -13.32 -0.06
N GLY A 242 7.88 -12.52 0.52
CA GLY A 242 6.44 -12.72 0.36
C GLY A 242 5.63 -12.01 1.43
N VAL A 243 4.34 -12.37 1.51
CA VAL A 243 3.37 -11.73 2.39
C VAL A 243 3.08 -12.54 3.65
N THR A 244 2.27 -11.95 4.54
CA THR A 244 2.03 -12.40 5.93
C THR A 244 1.51 -13.83 6.06
N ASP A 245 0.45 -14.20 5.33
CA ASP A 245 -0.23 -15.50 5.50
C ASP A 245 0.68 -16.69 5.16
N PRO A 246 1.34 -16.76 4.00
CA PRO A 246 2.28 -17.85 3.70
C PRO A 246 3.48 -17.85 4.64
N ALA A 247 3.99 -16.67 5.06
CA ALA A 247 5.09 -16.57 6.02
C ALA A 247 4.74 -17.22 7.37
N ALA A 248 3.55 -16.91 7.88
CA ALA A 248 3.08 -17.46 9.16
C ALA A 248 2.92 -18.97 9.12
N ARG A 249 2.39 -19.51 8.02
CA ARG A 249 2.30 -20.96 7.81
C ARG A 249 3.67 -21.62 7.69
N LEU A 250 4.58 -20.98 6.91
CA LEU A 250 5.93 -21.50 6.70
C LEU A 250 6.72 -21.56 8.02
N VAL A 251 6.77 -20.45 8.78
CA VAL A 251 7.54 -20.42 10.02
C VAL A 251 7.01 -21.41 11.05
N ARG A 252 5.70 -21.63 11.15
CA ARG A 252 5.11 -22.68 11.99
C ARG A 252 5.61 -24.05 11.58
N GLN A 253 5.48 -24.43 10.31
CA GLN A 253 5.89 -25.74 9.81
C GLN A 253 7.41 -25.98 9.97
N LEU A 254 8.23 -24.94 9.82
CA LEU A 254 9.66 -25.01 10.11
C LEU A 254 9.92 -25.32 11.59
N ARG A 255 9.22 -24.63 12.50
CA ARG A 255 9.37 -24.87 13.96
C ARG A 255 8.81 -26.20 14.40
N ASP A 256 7.67 -26.64 13.84
CA ASP A 256 7.07 -27.97 14.09
C ASP A 256 8.00 -29.11 13.64
N ALA A 257 8.79 -28.90 12.58
CA ALA A 257 9.84 -29.82 12.13
C ALA A 257 11.15 -29.72 12.94
N GLY A 258 11.20 -28.90 13.99
CA GLY A 258 12.37 -28.72 14.86
C GLY A 258 13.50 -27.85 14.25
N ILE A 259 13.26 -27.19 13.13
CA ILE A 259 14.23 -26.33 12.46
C ILE A 259 14.38 -25.03 13.27
N LYS A 260 15.61 -24.74 13.70
CA LYS A 260 15.98 -23.57 14.54
C LYS A 260 16.61 -22.45 13.74
N ALA A 261 16.79 -22.60 12.43
CA ALA A 261 17.34 -21.57 11.56
C ALA A 261 16.67 -20.20 11.80
N SER A 262 17.44 -19.12 11.75
CA SER A 262 16.91 -17.77 11.86
C SER A 262 15.90 -17.51 10.75
N PHE A 263 14.69 -17.07 11.08
CA PHE A 263 13.68 -16.71 10.08
C PHE A 263 13.77 -15.22 9.83
N VAL A 264 14.13 -14.84 8.61
CA VAL A 264 14.25 -13.45 8.17
C VAL A 264 13.31 -13.22 7.00
N ALA A 265 12.61 -12.09 6.98
CA ALA A 265 11.66 -11.78 5.92
C ALA A 265 11.69 -10.28 5.53
N GLY A 266 11.08 -9.97 4.41
CA GLY A 266 10.84 -8.60 3.98
C GLY A 266 9.61 -7.96 4.65
N ASP A 267 9.36 -6.74 4.30
CA ASP A 267 8.30 -5.87 4.83
C ASP A 267 6.88 -6.38 4.60
N GLY A 268 6.63 -7.20 3.57
CA GLY A 268 5.34 -7.85 3.33
C GLY A 268 4.87 -8.76 4.46
N VAL A 269 5.76 -9.12 5.40
CA VAL A 269 5.46 -9.92 6.60
C VAL A 269 5.23 -9.02 7.83
N PHE A 270 5.50 -7.73 7.72
CA PHE A 270 5.50 -6.80 8.85
C PHE A 270 4.08 -6.39 9.29
N GLN A 271 3.30 -7.37 9.76
CA GLN A 271 1.93 -7.20 10.22
C GLN A 271 1.69 -7.95 11.54
N PRO A 272 0.86 -7.41 12.46
CA PRO A 272 0.48 -8.10 13.70
C PRO A 272 -0.10 -9.50 13.45
N GLU A 273 -0.75 -9.70 12.31
CA GLU A 273 -1.32 -10.98 11.87
C GLU A 273 -0.27 -12.07 11.74
N PHE A 274 0.96 -11.77 11.34
CA PHE A 274 2.07 -12.72 11.32
C PHE A 274 2.26 -13.38 12.68
N ILE A 275 2.28 -12.54 13.72
CA ILE A 275 2.46 -13.00 15.10
C ILE A 275 1.22 -13.75 15.59
N SER A 276 0.02 -13.24 15.34
CA SER A 276 -1.22 -13.88 15.80
C SER A 276 -1.50 -15.21 15.11
N LEU A 277 -1.16 -15.37 13.84
CA LEU A 277 -1.34 -16.60 13.07
C LEU A 277 -0.32 -17.69 13.42
N ALA A 278 0.93 -17.32 13.68
CA ALA A 278 2.00 -18.29 13.93
C ALA A 278 2.39 -18.42 15.41
N GLY A 279 1.92 -17.53 16.27
CA GLY A 279 2.14 -17.58 17.72
C GLY A 279 3.62 -17.67 18.09
N ASN A 280 3.98 -18.55 18.99
CA ASN A 280 5.35 -18.72 19.48
C ASN A 280 6.37 -19.08 18.38
N ALA A 281 5.93 -19.58 17.23
CA ALA A 281 6.82 -19.91 16.12
C ALA A 281 7.53 -18.65 15.54
N THR A 282 6.95 -17.47 15.76
CA THR A 282 7.52 -16.20 15.30
C THR A 282 8.60 -15.64 16.23
N ARG A 283 8.78 -16.17 17.43
CA ARG A 283 9.77 -15.65 18.38
C ARG A 283 11.16 -15.61 17.75
N GLY A 284 11.79 -14.41 17.79
CA GLY A 284 13.08 -14.16 17.17
C GLY A 284 13.05 -14.06 15.63
N ALA A 285 11.87 -14.08 15.01
CA ALA A 285 11.77 -13.77 13.59
C ALA A 285 12.14 -12.31 13.33
N ILE A 286 12.82 -12.07 12.22
CA ILE A 286 13.39 -10.78 11.85
C ILE A 286 12.70 -10.31 10.58
N VAL A 287 12.32 -9.04 10.56
CA VAL A 287 11.69 -8.40 9.39
C VAL A 287 12.45 -7.12 9.06
N THR A 288 12.80 -6.95 7.80
CA THR A 288 13.34 -5.68 7.28
C THR A 288 12.22 -4.88 6.64
N CYS A 289 12.18 -3.56 6.87
CA CYS A 289 11.17 -2.67 6.27
C CYS A 289 11.75 -1.28 5.98
N PRO A 290 11.48 -0.70 4.81
CA PRO A 290 11.75 0.71 4.55
C PRO A 290 10.66 1.62 5.14
N CYS A 291 9.96 1.16 6.18
CA CYS A 291 8.83 1.81 6.82
C CYS A 291 9.02 1.99 8.32
N THR A 292 8.25 2.88 8.90
CA THR A 292 8.21 3.15 10.34
C THR A 292 7.00 2.49 11.02
N ILE A 293 7.09 2.32 12.34
CA ILE A 293 5.95 2.00 13.21
C ILE A 293 5.85 3.06 14.30
N GLY A 294 4.64 3.30 14.80
CA GLY A 294 4.41 4.28 15.87
C GLY A 294 4.70 5.73 15.45
N GLY A 295 4.88 5.97 14.15
CA GLY A 295 5.06 7.30 13.58
C GLY A 295 6.48 7.89 13.64
N GLY A 296 7.43 7.28 14.36
CA GLY A 296 8.80 7.78 14.48
C GLY A 296 9.01 8.82 15.58
N SER A 297 10.21 9.44 15.64
CA SER A 297 10.66 10.28 16.76
C SER A 297 10.57 11.80 16.51
N SER A 298 10.27 12.27 15.30
CA SER A 298 10.13 13.69 14.99
C SER A 298 8.88 14.30 15.65
N SER A 299 8.81 15.62 15.76
CA SER A 299 7.59 16.29 16.27
C SER A 299 6.40 16.02 15.34
N ALA A 300 6.61 16.10 14.01
CA ALA A 300 5.59 15.82 13.02
C ALA A 300 5.07 14.37 13.12
N ALA A 301 5.96 13.41 13.38
CA ALA A 301 5.62 12.01 13.60
C ALA A 301 4.75 11.81 14.85
N ARG A 302 5.09 12.46 15.96
CA ARG A 302 4.29 12.43 17.19
C ARG A 302 2.91 13.08 17.01
N ASP A 303 2.84 14.18 16.27
CA ASP A 303 1.57 14.87 15.99
C ASP A 303 0.65 14.00 15.12
N PHE A 304 1.20 13.39 14.08
CA PHE A 304 0.49 12.43 13.25
C PHE A 304 0.01 11.23 14.07
N SER A 305 0.90 10.62 14.88
CA SER A 305 0.53 9.47 15.71
C SER A 305 -0.64 9.78 16.63
N ARG A 306 -0.61 10.93 17.31
CA ARG A 306 -1.73 11.36 18.17
C ARG A 306 -3.03 11.56 17.35
N ALA A 307 -2.95 12.12 16.16
CA ALA A 307 -4.11 12.29 15.30
C ALA A 307 -4.68 10.94 14.82
N PHE A 308 -3.78 10.03 14.42
CA PHE A 308 -4.15 8.69 14.00
C PHE A 308 -4.78 7.88 15.13
N GLU A 309 -4.18 7.92 16.34
CA GLU A 309 -4.71 7.24 17.54
C GLU A 309 -6.10 7.78 17.95
N ARG A 310 -6.30 9.09 17.90
CA ARG A 310 -7.63 9.66 18.15
C ARG A 310 -8.68 9.17 17.17
N ARG A 311 -8.30 8.93 15.93
CA ARG A 311 -9.21 8.48 14.87
C ARG A 311 -9.48 6.97 14.92
N THR A 312 -8.47 6.16 15.18
CA THR A 312 -8.50 4.70 15.02
C THR A 312 -8.53 3.92 16.32
N GLY A 313 -8.13 4.54 17.43
CA GLY A 313 -7.95 3.89 18.73
C GLY A 313 -6.65 3.09 18.86
N SER A 314 -5.75 3.15 17.88
CA SER A 314 -4.48 2.41 17.87
C SER A 314 -3.34 3.24 17.29
N SER A 315 -2.11 2.91 17.65
CA SER A 315 -0.91 3.53 17.07
C SER A 315 -0.77 3.23 15.58
N PRO A 316 -0.12 4.12 14.80
CA PRO A 316 0.12 3.90 13.37
C PRO A 316 0.89 2.60 13.14
N PRO A 317 0.34 1.63 12.39
CA PRO A 317 1.06 0.43 12.00
C PRO A 317 2.06 0.71 10.87
N ALA A 318 2.75 -0.33 10.42
CA ALA A 318 3.69 -0.27 9.31
C ALA A 318 3.10 0.48 8.10
N TYR A 319 3.89 1.35 7.50
CA TYR A 319 3.54 2.18 6.33
C TYR A 319 2.50 3.29 6.56
N ALA A 320 1.77 3.32 7.68
CA ALA A 320 0.75 4.35 7.90
C ALA A 320 1.32 5.77 7.81
N THR A 321 2.53 5.98 8.33
CA THR A 321 3.18 7.29 8.29
C THR A 321 3.65 7.67 6.89
N GLU A 322 4.10 6.70 6.11
CA GLU A 322 4.51 6.86 4.71
C GLU A 322 3.31 7.19 3.81
N TYR A 323 2.14 6.59 4.08
CA TYR A 323 0.88 6.98 3.42
C TYR A 323 0.44 8.40 3.77
N ALA A 324 0.68 8.84 5.01
CA ALA A 324 0.44 10.23 5.40
C ALA A 324 1.41 11.18 4.68
N ASP A 325 2.69 10.83 4.55
CA ASP A 325 3.67 11.60 3.77
C ASP A 325 3.27 11.73 2.30
N ALA A 326 2.90 10.63 1.65
CA ALA A 326 2.41 10.64 0.27
C ALA A 326 1.16 11.54 0.12
N THR A 327 0.24 11.47 1.07
CA THR A 327 -0.96 12.31 1.07
C THR A 327 -0.62 13.78 1.25
N ARG A 328 0.27 14.12 2.18
CA ARG A 328 0.70 15.50 2.42
C ARG A 328 1.34 16.13 1.20
N LEU A 329 2.19 15.41 0.47
CA LEU A 329 2.77 15.89 -0.78
C LEU A 329 1.69 16.32 -1.78
N VAL A 330 0.65 15.51 -1.95
CA VAL A 330 -0.49 15.84 -2.83
C VAL A 330 -1.26 17.05 -2.31
N LEU A 331 -1.52 17.14 -1.01
CA LEU A 331 -2.24 18.25 -0.40
C LEU A 331 -1.46 19.55 -0.47
N ASP A 332 -0.16 19.53 -0.20
CA ASP A 332 0.74 20.68 -0.31
C ASP A 332 0.82 21.18 -1.76
N ALA A 333 0.87 20.28 -2.73
CA ALA A 333 0.81 20.63 -4.14
C ALA A 333 -0.51 21.32 -4.49
N ILE A 334 -1.66 20.84 -4.01
CA ILE A 334 -2.98 21.46 -4.22
C ILE A 334 -3.02 22.88 -3.60
N VAL A 335 -2.54 23.04 -2.38
CA VAL A 335 -2.47 24.33 -1.68
C VAL A 335 -1.61 25.32 -2.46
N ASN A 336 -0.54 24.87 -3.10
CA ASN A 336 0.36 25.66 -3.93
C ASN A 336 -0.11 25.81 -5.39
N GLY A 337 -1.36 25.42 -5.69
CA GLY A 337 -2.00 25.69 -6.98
C GLY A 337 -1.87 24.60 -8.04
N ALA A 338 -1.43 23.39 -7.70
CA ALA A 338 -1.45 22.25 -8.60
C ALA A 338 -2.90 21.71 -8.72
N LEU A 339 -3.60 22.19 -9.73
CA LEU A 339 -5.05 21.99 -9.90
C LEU A 339 -5.40 21.00 -11.02
N SER A 340 -4.40 20.53 -11.77
CA SER A 340 -4.52 19.52 -12.82
C SER A 340 -3.51 18.40 -12.61
N ARG A 341 -3.75 17.24 -13.25
CA ARG A 341 -2.82 16.09 -13.21
C ARG A 341 -1.39 16.48 -13.63
N ALA A 342 -1.26 17.27 -14.69
CA ALA A 342 0.06 17.72 -15.16
C ALA A 342 0.77 18.65 -14.17
N GLN A 343 0.04 19.55 -13.52
CA GLN A 343 0.62 20.42 -12.48
C GLN A 343 0.98 19.60 -11.23
N MET A 344 0.17 18.62 -10.90
CA MET A 344 0.43 17.69 -9.78
C MET A 344 1.71 16.88 -10.03
N ALA A 345 1.85 16.26 -11.21
CA ALA A 345 3.07 15.53 -11.57
C ALA A 345 4.31 16.42 -11.42
N LYS A 346 4.27 17.62 -12.00
CA LYS A 346 5.38 18.57 -11.87
C LYS A 346 5.67 18.95 -10.42
N ALA A 347 4.65 19.15 -9.59
CA ALA A 347 4.84 19.50 -8.19
C ALA A 347 5.46 18.34 -7.40
N LEU A 348 5.15 17.09 -7.75
CA LEU A 348 5.78 15.91 -7.17
C LEU A 348 7.25 15.78 -7.62
N ASP A 349 7.54 15.96 -8.92
CA ASP A 349 8.91 15.96 -9.46
C ASP A 349 9.81 17.01 -8.78
N ASP A 350 9.25 18.20 -8.53
CA ASP A 350 9.97 19.32 -7.91
C ASP A 350 10.02 19.23 -6.37
N SER A 351 9.45 18.21 -5.76
CA SER A 351 9.37 18.11 -4.29
C SER A 351 10.74 17.94 -3.64
N ASP A 352 11.00 18.79 -2.64
CA ASP A 352 12.15 18.70 -1.74
C ASP A 352 11.75 19.27 -0.36
N VAL A 353 10.97 18.48 0.38
CA VAL A 353 10.33 18.90 1.63
C VAL A 353 10.59 17.93 2.76
N GLU A 354 10.64 18.44 3.98
CA GLU A 354 10.69 17.60 5.17
C GLU A 354 9.33 16.92 5.38
N GLY A 355 9.34 15.58 5.29
CA GLY A 355 8.18 14.75 5.57
C GLY A 355 8.02 14.47 7.05
N ILE A 356 7.06 13.60 7.36
CA ILE A 356 6.89 13.04 8.71
C ILE A 356 8.01 12.05 9.01
N THR A 357 8.36 11.22 8.02
CA THR A 357 9.33 10.11 8.16
C THR A 357 10.75 10.50 7.77
N LYS A 358 10.91 11.32 6.74
CA LYS A 358 12.20 11.66 6.11
C LYS A 358 12.09 12.84 5.17
N GLN A 359 13.20 13.29 4.61
CA GLN A 359 13.21 14.21 3.48
C GLN A 359 12.55 13.54 2.26
N LEU A 360 11.59 14.22 1.67
CA LEU A 360 10.82 13.75 0.51
C LEU A 360 11.29 14.50 -0.74
N SER A 361 12.21 13.88 -1.47
CA SER A 361 12.69 14.37 -2.76
C SER A 361 12.93 13.18 -3.68
N PHE A 362 12.66 13.36 -4.97
CA PHE A 362 12.68 12.29 -5.96
C PHE A 362 13.81 12.46 -6.96
N ASP A 363 14.25 11.35 -7.54
CA ASP A 363 15.10 11.34 -8.72
C ASP A 363 14.27 11.42 -10.00
N ALA A 364 14.94 11.32 -11.17
CA ALA A 364 14.29 11.43 -12.47
C ALA A 364 13.31 10.29 -12.79
N ASP A 365 13.42 9.18 -12.07
CA ASP A 365 12.55 8.01 -12.20
C ASP A 365 11.47 7.96 -11.10
N GLY A 366 11.26 9.08 -10.37
CA GLY A 366 10.26 9.22 -9.31
C GLY A 366 10.58 8.41 -8.04
N GLN A 367 11.85 7.98 -7.87
CA GLN A 367 12.25 7.24 -6.69
C GLN A 367 12.71 8.20 -5.59
N ILE A 368 12.33 7.90 -4.33
CA ILE A 368 12.89 8.63 -3.19
C ILE A 368 14.41 8.53 -3.19
N ARG A 369 15.11 9.66 -3.01
CA ARG A 369 16.58 9.71 -3.13
C ARG A 369 17.30 8.96 -2.03
N SER A 370 16.73 8.85 -0.85
CA SER A 370 17.32 8.14 0.28
C SER A 370 16.28 7.82 1.34
N GLY A 371 16.59 6.82 2.16
CA GLY A 371 15.83 6.45 3.33
C GLY A 371 16.47 5.24 4.00
N PRO A 372 16.33 5.10 5.32
CA PRO A 372 16.79 3.92 6.03
C PRO A 372 15.93 2.70 5.74
N VAL A 373 16.53 1.53 5.94
CA VAL A 373 15.83 0.26 6.11
C VAL A 373 15.90 -0.11 7.58
N PHE A 374 14.76 -0.23 8.22
CA PHE A 374 14.69 -0.64 9.62
C PHE A 374 14.64 -2.16 9.74
N VAL A 375 15.16 -2.67 10.86
CA VAL A 375 15.14 -4.09 11.20
C VAL A 375 14.34 -4.26 12.48
N PHE A 376 13.38 -5.15 12.44
CA PHE A 376 12.52 -5.47 13.56
C PHE A 376 12.66 -6.94 13.93
N THR A 377 12.67 -7.21 15.23
CA THR A 377 12.68 -8.57 15.76
C THR A 377 11.39 -8.82 16.54
N VAL A 378 10.80 -10.01 16.37
CA VAL A 378 9.65 -10.41 17.17
C VAL A 378 10.11 -10.81 18.56
N THR A 379 9.79 -9.97 19.55
CA THR A 379 10.09 -10.16 20.96
C THR A 379 8.81 -10.01 21.78
N ASP A 380 8.52 -10.99 22.62
CA ASP A 380 7.35 -11.01 23.51
C ASP A 380 6.02 -10.69 22.83
N GLY A 381 5.84 -11.26 21.61
CA GLY A 381 4.61 -11.11 20.83
C GLY A 381 4.45 -9.75 20.16
N SER A 382 5.52 -8.99 20.00
CA SER A 382 5.50 -7.69 19.33
C SER A 382 6.72 -7.52 18.43
N PHE A 383 6.61 -6.71 17.39
CA PHE A 383 7.75 -6.25 16.61
C PHE A 383 8.47 -5.13 17.36
N VAL A 384 9.76 -5.31 17.61
CA VAL A 384 10.63 -4.33 18.26
C VAL A 384 11.71 -3.95 17.26
N GLN A 385 11.90 -2.65 17.03
CA GLN A 385 13.00 -2.18 16.19
C GLN A 385 14.34 -2.44 16.88
N THR A 386 15.19 -3.22 16.24
CA THR A 386 16.50 -3.64 16.76
C THR A 386 17.67 -3.00 16.04
N ALA A 387 17.45 -2.55 14.79
CA ALA A 387 18.49 -1.83 14.03
C ALA A 387 17.87 -0.92 12.97
N ALA A 388 18.70 -0.05 12.43
CA ALA A 388 18.49 0.64 11.18
C ALA A 388 19.72 0.41 10.28
N VAL A 389 19.51 0.29 8.99
CA VAL A 389 20.58 0.14 8.00
C VAL A 389 20.49 1.27 7.01
N GLU A 390 21.54 2.04 6.91
CA GLU A 390 21.65 3.12 5.94
C GLU A 390 22.98 3.02 5.21
N ARG A 391 22.95 3.03 3.88
CA ARG A 391 24.14 2.87 3.02
C ARG A 391 25.02 1.67 3.40
N GLY A 392 24.39 0.55 3.79
CA GLY A 392 25.08 -0.68 4.18
C GLY A 392 25.66 -0.69 5.59
N VAL A 393 25.51 0.39 6.37
CA VAL A 393 25.97 0.48 7.76
C VAL A 393 24.82 0.08 8.68
N VAL A 394 25.02 -0.95 9.48
CA VAL A 394 24.06 -1.40 10.50
C VAL A 394 24.28 -0.63 11.79
N THR A 395 23.26 0.10 12.24
CA THR A 395 23.24 0.78 13.52
C THR A 395 22.22 0.11 14.42
N LEU A 396 22.68 -0.45 15.54
CA LEU A 396 21.78 -1.10 16.51
C LEU A 396 20.98 -0.06 17.29
N THR A 397 19.71 -0.35 17.50
CA THR A 397 18.85 0.44 18.39
C THR A 397 19.17 0.04 19.83
N PRO A 398 19.46 0.99 20.73
CA PRO A 398 19.68 0.69 22.15
C PRO A 398 18.48 -0.06 22.74
N SER A 399 18.73 -1.16 23.45
CA SER A 399 17.69 -1.81 24.27
C SER A 399 17.29 -0.87 25.42
N ASN A 400 16.02 -0.54 25.48
CA ASN A 400 15.47 0.21 26.61
C ASN A 400 15.39 -0.66 27.86
#